data_24828a3f491a367b8609cf6509a25483
#
_entry.id   24828a3f491a367b8609cf6509a25483
#
_cell.length_a   1.000
_cell.length_b   1.000
_cell.length_c   1.000
_cell.angle_alpha   90.00
_cell.angle_beta   90.00
_cell.angle_gamma   90.00
#
_symmetry.space_group_name_H-M   'P 1'
#
loop_
_entity.id
_entity.type
_entity.pdbx_description
1 polymer ?
#
loop_
_entity_poly.entity_id
_entity_poly.type
_entity_poly.pdbx_seq_one_letter_code
_entity_poly.pdbx_strand_id
1 'polypeptide(L)'
;MIVRMWMKRALGAAAIVLVTTACGQSPDNAAQPGPTTGTTTTATAAPSGTTAASDPVVPEKLRFSAKTVGGGTFEGASLAGKPAVLWFWAPWCPKCQREASGIAAAAERSEVAFVGVAANDTEGEMRRFIDERGVGGFPHLADEQAEVWAHFGVAAQPAYAFISSAGEVEVVTAQLTEQELMAKVAGLT
;
A
#
# COMPACT_ATOMS: atom_id res chain seq x y z
N MET A 1 -36.67 -36.00 8.97
CA MET A 1 -36.74 -35.46 10.35
C MET A 1 -36.09 -34.07 10.28
N ILE A 2 -36.88 -33.05 9.97
CA ILE A 2 -37.65 -32.15 10.83
C ILE A 2 -36.69 -31.36 11.77
N VAL A 3 -36.42 -30.13 11.31
CA VAL A 3 -36.76 -28.82 11.89
C VAL A 3 -35.98 -28.37 13.13
N ARG A 4 -35.32 -27.23 13.06
CA ARG A 4 -35.79 -26.05 13.83
C ARG A 4 -35.05 -24.76 13.40
N MET A 5 -35.78 -24.01 12.69
CA MET A 5 -35.87 -22.56 12.57
C MET A 5 -35.86 -21.85 13.93
N TRP A 6 -34.95 -20.95 14.20
CA TRP A 6 -35.07 -19.99 15.28
C TRP A 6 -34.83 -18.57 14.76
N MET A 7 -35.95 -17.93 14.50
CA MET A 7 -36.03 -16.46 14.41
C MET A 7 -35.98 -15.88 15.81
N LYS A 8 -35.07 -14.95 16.07
CA LYS A 8 -35.25 -13.96 17.14
C LYS A 8 -35.09 -12.55 16.55
N ARG A 9 -36.27 -11.91 16.42
CA ARG A 9 -36.37 -10.46 16.25
C ARG A 9 -36.05 -9.80 17.60
N ALA A 10 -35.29 -8.73 17.58
CA ALA A 10 -35.26 -7.74 18.64
C ALA A 10 -35.28 -6.36 17.99
N LEU A 11 -36.40 -5.66 18.20
CA LEU A 11 -36.54 -4.21 18.01
C LEU A 11 -35.87 -3.48 19.18
N GLY A 12 -35.29 -2.33 18.93
CA GLY A 12 -34.81 -1.41 19.97
C GLY A 12 -34.31 -0.13 19.34
N ALA A 13 -35.21 0.77 19.12
CA ALA A 13 -35.40 2.13 19.67
C ALA A 13 -34.34 3.18 19.34
N ALA A 14 -34.83 4.19 18.62
CA ALA A 14 -34.20 5.47 18.29
C ALA A 14 -33.89 6.31 19.54
N ALA A 15 -32.78 7.02 19.50
CA ALA A 15 -32.55 8.23 20.29
C ALA A 15 -31.91 9.31 19.42
N ILE A 16 -32.72 10.30 19.10
CA ILE A 16 -32.35 11.56 18.47
C ILE A 16 -31.81 12.46 19.57
N VAL A 17 -30.59 12.96 19.43
CA VAL A 17 -30.07 14.08 20.23
C VAL A 17 -29.72 15.21 19.27
N LEU A 18 -30.55 16.24 19.30
CA LEU A 18 -30.31 17.57 18.77
C LEU A 18 -29.44 18.34 19.80
N VAL A 19 -28.33 18.90 19.38
CA VAL A 19 -27.67 19.99 20.13
C VAL A 19 -27.27 21.10 19.16
N THR A 20 -27.69 22.26 19.57
CA THR A 20 -27.81 23.57 18.93
C THR A 20 -26.47 24.31 18.78
N THR A 21 -26.42 25.08 17.70
CA THR A 21 -25.67 26.31 17.38
C THR A 21 -25.09 27.13 18.55
N ALA A 22 -23.85 27.59 18.37
CA ALA A 22 -23.40 28.88 18.91
C ALA A 22 -22.46 29.58 17.94
N CYS A 23 -22.91 30.72 17.43
CA CYS A 23 -22.12 31.74 16.75
C CYS A 23 -21.23 32.46 17.76
N GLY A 24 -20.01 32.80 17.41
CA GLY A 24 -19.13 33.68 18.15
C GLY A 24 -18.31 34.58 17.21
N GLN A 25 -18.59 35.86 17.29
CA GLN A 25 -18.07 36.97 16.48
C GLN A 25 -16.60 37.29 16.74
N SER A 26 -15.97 37.80 15.67
CA SER A 26 -14.70 38.60 15.71
C SER A 26 -14.88 39.90 16.47
N PRO A 27 -13.78 40.55 16.93
CA PRO A 27 -13.59 41.90 16.48
C PRO A 27 -12.17 42.23 15.98
N ASP A 28 -12.18 43.06 14.95
CA ASP A 28 -11.08 43.87 14.44
C ASP A 28 -10.28 44.61 15.51
N ASN A 29 -8.98 44.71 15.32
CA ASN A 29 -8.28 45.91 15.78
C ASN A 29 -7.14 46.29 14.85
N ALA A 30 -7.35 47.40 14.16
CA ALA A 30 -6.39 48.14 13.37
C ALA A 30 -5.56 49.02 14.26
N ALA A 31 -4.27 49.10 14.06
CA ALA A 31 -3.46 50.31 14.27
C ALA A 31 -2.06 50.17 13.63
N GLN A 32 -1.79 51.03 12.67
CA GLN A 32 -0.49 51.46 12.11
C GLN A 32 0.01 52.71 12.91
N PRO A 33 1.18 53.30 12.53
CA PRO A 33 2.54 52.84 12.27
C PRO A 33 3.60 53.59 13.08
N GLY A 34 4.86 53.16 13.04
CA GLY A 34 6.00 53.98 13.47
C GLY A 34 7.33 53.50 12.88
N PRO A 35 8.12 54.40 12.28
CA PRO A 35 9.39 54.03 11.68
C PRO A 35 10.54 54.21 12.67
N THR A 36 11.46 53.24 12.77
CA THR A 36 12.78 53.44 13.33
C THR A 36 13.86 52.81 12.46
N THR A 37 14.66 53.68 11.96
CA THR A 37 15.99 53.54 11.36
C THR A 37 16.95 52.78 12.27
N GLY A 38 17.76 51.90 11.70
CA GLY A 38 18.96 51.50 12.42
C GLY A 38 19.65 50.23 11.93
N THR A 39 20.73 50.42 11.20
CA THR A 39 21.98 49.65 11.21
C THR A 39 22.06 48.36 10.39
N THR A 40 22.62 48.53 9.21
CA THR A 40 23.25 47.53 8.36
C THR A 40 24.35 46.78 9.14
N THR A 41 24.13 45.48 9.36
CA THR A 41 25.23 44.58 9.69
C THR A 41 25.27 43.52 8.57
N THR A 42 26.26 43.68 7.71
CA THR A 42 26.61 42.69 6.67
C THR A 42 27.17 41.44 7.34
N ALA A 43 26.32 40.43 7.54
CA ALA A 43 26.77 39.08 7.87
C ALA A 43 26.94 38.31 6.55
N THR A 44 28.19 38.08 6.18
CA THR A 44 28.56 37.15 5.15
C THR A 44 28.12 35.75 5.54
N ALA A 45 26.97 35.32 5.01
CA ALA A 45 26.54 33.94 5.14
C ALA A 45 27.33 33.10 4.15
N ALA A 46 28.19 32.23 4.67
CA ALA A 46 28.78 31.14 3.92
C ALA A 46 27.68 30.25 3.34
N PRO A 47 27.74 29.80 2.09
CA PRO A 47 26.78 28.84 1.58
C PRO A 47 27.04 27.50 2.25
N SER A 48 26.21 27.15 3.23
CA SER A 48 26.09 25.76 3.68
C SER A 48 25.52 24.97 2.54
N GLY A 49 26.42 24.29 1.80
CA GLY A 49 26.01 23.34 0.77
C GLY A 49 25.30 22.16 1.43
N THR A 50 24.00 22.30 1.63
CA THR A 50 23.14 21.14 1.85
C THR A 50 23.11 20.38 0.53
N THR A 51 23.85 19.28 0.46
CA THR A 51 23.71 18.28 -0.59
C THR A 51 22.28 17.77 -0.44
N ALA A 52 21.34 18.34 -1.20
CA ALA A 52 20.02 17.80 -1.35
C ALA A 52 20.22 16.40 -1.95
N ALA A 53 19.97 15.36 -1.16
CA ALA A 53 19.80 14.03 -1.69
C ALA A 53 18.66 14.15 -2.70
N SER A 54 18.96 13.97 -3.99
CA SER A 54 17.94 13.98 -5.04
C SER A 54 16.96 12.88 -4.71
N ASP A 55 15.69 13.23 -4.57
CA ASP A 55 14.63 12.24 -4.41
C ASP A 55 14.75 11.20 -5.53
N PRO A 56 14.66 9.92 -5.22
CA PRO A 56 14.80 8.88 -6.22
C PRO A 56 13.76 9.10 -7.33
N VAL A 57 14.22 9.10 -8.57
CA VAL A 57 13.32 9.20 -9.73
C VAL A 57 12.37 8.01 -9.69
N VAL A 58 11.07 8.26 -9.57
CA VAL A 58 10.05 7.20 -9.54
C VAL A 58 9.91 6.60 -10.94
N PRO A 59 10.26 5.32 -11.12
CA PRO A 59 10.04 4.61 -12.38
C PRO A 59 8.56 4.60 -12.79
N GLU A 60 8.28 4.59 -14.09
CA GLU A 60 6.90 4.63 -14.60
C GLU A 60 6.05 3.48 -14.04
N LYS A 61 6.59 2.26 -13.96
CA LYS A 61 5.91 1.09 -13.41
C LYS A 61 5.55 1.22 -11.92
N LEU A 62 6.17 2.14 -11.20
CA LEU A 62 5.85 2.43 -9.79
C LEU A 62 4.90 3.63 -9.63
N ARG A 63 4.44 4.25 -10.72
CA ARG A 63 3.49 5.37 -10.69
C ARG A 63 2.05 4.87 -10.68
N PHE A 64 1.67 4.21 -9.63
CA PHE A 64 0.29 3.79 -9.38
C PHE A 64 -0.07 3.98 -7.92
N SER A 65 -1.38 4.06 -7.67
CA SER A 65 -1.97 4.07 -6.34
C SER A 65 -3.09 3.04 -6.30
N ALA A 66 -3.20 2.29 -5.22
CA ALA A 66 -4.23 1.26 -5.07
C ALA A 66 -4.72 1.15 -3.64
N LYS A 67 -5.99 0.74 -3.48
CA LYS A 67 -6.57 0.45 -2.18
C LYS A 67 -5.91 -0.80 -1.56
N THR A 68 -5.67 -0.81 -0.27
CA THR A 68 -5.21 -2.00 0.45
C THR A 68 -6.37 -2.83 1.00
N VAL A 69 -6.17 -4.14 1.11
CA VAL A 69 -7.11 -5.02 1.81
C VAL A 69 -7.15 -4.62 3.28
N GLY A 70 -8.33 -4.25 3.78
CA GLY A 70 -8.49 -3.74 5.14
C GLY A 70 -8.54 -2.21 5.23
N GLY A 71 -8.45 -1.50 4.12
CA GLY A 71 -8.55 -0.04 4.01
C GLY A 71 -7.19 0.66 3.95
N GLY A 72 -7.23 1.92 3.53
CA GLY A 72 -6.03 2.69 3.26
C GLY A 72 -5.61 2.67 1.78
N THR A 73 -4.54 3.37 1.48
CA THR A 73 -4.00 3.53 0.14
C THR A 73 -2.53 3.13 0.14
N PHE A 74 -2.12 2.42 -0.89
CA PHE A 74 -0.72 2.08 -1.15
C PHE A 74 -0.24 2.88 -2.36
N GLU A 75 0.87 3.58 -2.19
CA GLU A 75 1.52 4.32 -3.27
C GLU A 75 2.69 3.51 -3.81
N GLY A 76 2.63 3.10 -5.08
CA GLY A 76 3.71 2.36 -5.74
C GLY A 76 5.04 3.10 -5.70
N ALA A 77 5.00 4.44 -5.74
CA ALA A 77 6.18 5.30 -5.60
C ALA A 77 6.98 5.07 -4.31
N SER A 78 6.36 4.52 -3.25
CA SER A 78 7.04 4.18 -1.98
C SER A 78 8.09 3.07 -2.14
N LEU A 79 8.06 2.33 -3.23
CA LEU A 79 9.03 1.30 -3.60
C LEU A 79 10.22 1.84 -4.40
N ALA A 80 10.21 3.12 -4.82
CA ALA A 80 11.29 3.69 -5.60
C ALA A 80 12.63 3.64 -4.83
N GLY A 81 13.68 3.16 -5.50
CA GLY A 81 15.00 2.99 -4.91
C GLY A 81 15.15 1.78 -3.98
N LYS A 82 14.13 0.92 -3.87
CA LYS A 82 14.13 -0.27 -3.02
C LYS A 82 13.88 -1.53 -3.85
N PRO A 83 14.57 -2.64 -3.56
CA PRO A 83 14.19 -3.91 -4.16
C PRO A 83 12.83 -4.36 -3.64
N ALA A 84 11.96 -4.85 -4.53
CA ALA A 84 10.62 -5.28 -4.16
C ALA A 84 10.13 -6.47 -4.99
N VAL A 85 9.17 -7.21 -4.44
CA VAL A 85 8.43 -8.27 -5.12
C VAL A 85 6.95 -7.98 -5.00
N LEU A 86 6.27 -7.85 -6.14
CA LEU A 86 4.81 -7.87 -6.19
C LEU A 86 4.37 -9.29 -6.54
N TRP A 87 3.50 -9.87 -5.73
CA TRP A 87 2.89 -11.18 -5.96
C TRP A 87 1.44 -11.01 -6.39
N PHE A 88 1.13 -11.39 -7.63
CA PHE A 88 -0.20 -11.30 -8.22
C PHE A 88 -0.96 -12.61 -8.00
N TRP A 89 -2.09 -12.54 -7.28
CA TRP A 89 -2.84 -13.71 -6.82
C TRP A 89 -4.35 -13.48 -6.82
N ALA A 90 -5.12 -14.57 -6.78
CA ALA A 90 -6.56 -14.52 -6.59
C ALA A 90 -6.98 -15.53 -5.50
N PRO A 91 -8.04 -15.25 -4.69
CA PRO A 91 -8.47 -16.13 -3.59
C PRO A 91 -8.79 -17.57 -4.03
N TRP A 92 -9.44 -17.71 -5.17
CA TRP A 92 -9.87 -18.98 -5.73
C TRP A 92 -8.77 -19.76 -6.49
N CYS A 93 -7.55 -19.20 -6.62
CA CYS A 93 -6.46 -19.80 -7.40
C CYS A 93 -5.78 -20.95 -6.64
N PRO A 94 -5.88 -22.21 -7.07
CA PRO A 94 -5.27 -23.33 -6.35
C PRO A 94 -3.74 -23.30 -6.32
N LYS A 95 -3.09 -22.71 -7.33
CA LYS A 95 -1.64 -22.54 -7.37
C LYS A 95 -1.20 -21.50 -6.34
N CYS A 96 -1.91 -20.35 -6.26
CA CYS A 96 -1.63 -19.31 -5.28
C CYS A 96 -1.80 -19.83 -3.84
N GLN A 97 -2.80 -20.68 -3.59
CA GLN A 97 -2.99 -21.31 -2.29
C GLN A 97 -1.82 -22.22 -1.89
N ARG A 98 -1.23 -22.93 -2.86
CA ARG A 98 -0.10 -23.83 -2.58
C ARG A 98 1.22 -23.10 -2.31
N GLU A 99 1.44 -21.96 -2.97
CA GLU A 99 2.69 -21.22 -2.80
C GLU A 99 2.67 -20.21 -1.64
N ALA A 100 1.49 -19.90 -1.09
CA ALA A 100 1.30 -18.85 -0.07
C ALA A 100 2.26 -18.97 1.11
N SER A 101 2.45 -20.19 1.66
CA SER A 101 3.38 -20.40 2.78
C SER A 101 4.84 -20.13 2.40
N GLY A 102 5.25 -20.47 1.18
CA GLY A 102 6.59 -20.17 0.68
C GLY A 102 6.80 -18.65 0.48
N ILE A 103 5.75 -17.94 0.04
CA ILE A 103 5.77 -16.47 -0.09
C ILE A 103 5.94 -15.83 1.30
N ALA A 104 5.13 -16.25 2.29
CA ALA A 104 5.24 -15.74 3.66
C ALA A 104 6.66 -15.96 4.22
N ALA A 105 7.20 -17.17 4.08
CA ALA A 105 8.53 -17.50 4.56
C ALA A 105 9.64 -16.72 3.83
N ALA A 106 9.49 -16.44 2.53
CA ALA A 106 10.43 -15.61 1.77
C ALA A 106 10.39 -14.16 2.24
N ALA A 107 9.19 -13.60 2.47
CA ALA A 107 9.01 -12.24 2.96
C ALA A 107 9.64 -12.05 4.36
N GLU A 108 9.47 -13.02 5.26
CA GLU A 108 10.06 -12.96 6.61
C GLU A 108 11.59 -13.05 6.62
N ARG A 109 12.19 -13.72 5.63
CA ARG A 109 13.64 -13.99 5.58
C ARG A 109 14.43 -13.03 4.72
N SER A 110 13.78 -12.08 4.07
CA SER A 110 14.46 -11.13 3.18
C SER A 110 14.21 -9.68 3.60
N GLU A 111 15.18 -8.82 3.27
CA GLU A 111 15.06 -7.36 3.42
C GLU A 111 14.33 -6.71 2.23
N VAL A 112 13.89 -7.52 1.26
CA VAL A 112 13.15 -7.08 0.08
C VAL A 112 11.70 -6.79 0.46
N ALA A 113 11.12 -5.71 -0.04
CA ALA A 113 9.73 -5.38 0.19
C ALA A 113 8.81 -6.34 -0.57
N PHE A 114 7.87 -6.98 0.13
CA PHE A 114 6.82 -7.80 -0.49
C PHE A 114 5.49 -7.06 -0.50
N VAL A 115 4.74 -7.18 -1.60
CA VAL A 115 3.38 -6.64 -1.77
C VAL A 115 2.53 -7.67 -2.49
N GLY A 116 1.41 -8.09 -1.89
CA GLY A 116 0.41 -8.89 -2.60
C GLY A 116 -0.48 -8.00 -3.47
N VAL A 117 -0.84 -8.46 -4.65
CA VAL A 117 -1.78 -7.77 -5.54
C VAL A 117 -2.92 -8.73 -5.85
N ALA A 118 -3.97 -8.65 -5.04
CA ALA A 118 -5.14 -9.53 -5.14
C ALA A 118 -6.14 -8.99 -6.17
N ALA A 119 -6.61 -9.83 -7.08
CA ALA A 119 -7.59 -9.42 -8.07
C ALA A 119 -8.67 -10.49 -8.34
N ASN A 120 -9.66 -10.11 -9.14
CA ASN A 120 -10.71 -10.98 -9.66
C ASN A 120 -11.59 -11.63 -8.57
N ASP A 121 -11.77 -10.94 -7.45
CA ASP A 121 -12.67 -11.31 -6.36
C ASP A 121 -12.98 -10.10 -5.47
N THR A 122 -13.84 -10.26 -4.48
CA THR A 122 -14.17 -9.23 -3.51
C THR A 122 -13.08 -9.05 -2.45
N GLU A 123 -12.98 -7.86 -1.87
CA GLU A 123 -12.06 -7.60 -0.75
C GLU A 123 -12.28 -8.56 0.44
N GLY A 124 -13.54 -8.97 0.68
CA GLY A 124 -13.88 -9.93 1.73
C GLY A 124 -13.23 -11.31 1.53
N GLU A 125 -13.24 -11.82 0.28
CA GLU A 125 -12.58 -13.08 -0.08
C GLU A 125 -11.06 -12.96 -0.04
N MET A 126 -10.52 -11.80 -0.46
CA MET A 126 -9.08 -11.50 -0.37
C MET A 126 -8.62 -11.52 1.10
N ARG A 127 -9.35 -10.87 1.99
CA ARG A 127 -9.07 -10.86 3.43
C ARG A 127 -9.09 -12.26 4.02
N ARG A 128 -10.13 -13.05 3.70
CA ARG A 128 -10.24 -14.43 4.14
C ARG A 128 -9.03 -15.27 3.70
N PHE A 129 -8.62 -15.14 2.45
CA PHE A 129 -7.43 -15.82 1.95
C PHE A 129 -6.16 -15.44 2.72
N ILE A 130 -5.94 -14.15 2.96
CA ILE A 130 -4.78 -13.64 3.73
C ILE A 130 -4.72 -14.28 5.12
N ASP A 131 -5.85 -14.30 5.81
CA ASP A 131 -5.98 -14.87 7.17
C ASP A 131 -5.78 -16.40 7.16
N GLU A 132 -6.45 -17.11 6.26
CA GLU A 132 -6.40 -18.57 6.16
C GLU A 132 -5.03 -19.10 5.70
N ARG A 133 -4.30 -18.34 4.88
CA ARG A 133 -3.01 -18.74 4.30
C ARG A 133 -1.81 -18.17 5.06
N GLY A 134 -2.03 -17.33 6.05
CA GLY A 134 -0.97 -16.76 6.88
C GLY A 134 -0.02 -15.83 6.13
N VAL A 135 -0.51 -15.11 5.12
CA VAL A 135 0.29 -14.16 4.32
C VAL A 135 0.13 -12.71 4.77
N GLY A 136 -0.39 -12.46 5.96
CA GLY A 136 -0.63 -11.12 6.50
C GLY A 136 0.61 -10.35 6.94
N GLY A 137 1.81 -10.89 6.77
CA GLY A 137 3.07 -10.26 7.17
C GLY A 137 3.52 -9.09 6.29
N PHE A 138 2.84 -8.83 5.18
CA PHE A 138 3.12 -7.74 4.24
C PHE A 138 1.81 -7.17 3.66
N PRO A 139 1.82 -5.95 3.07
CA PRO A 139 0.61 -5.32 2.54
C PRO A 139 0.05 -6.07 1.34
N HIS A 140 -1.28 -6.09 1.23
CA HIS A 140 -2.01 -6.62 0.07
C HIS A 140 -2.91 -5.54 -0.52
N LEU A 141 -2.86 -5.38 -1.85
CA LEU A 141 -3.72 -4.48 -2.62
C LEU A 141 -5.02 -5.19 -2.97
N ALA A 142 -6.14 -4.49 -2.83
CA ALA A 142 -7.46 -4.93 -3.27
C ALA A 142 -7.71 -4.42 -4.70
N ASP A 143 -7.12 -5.10 -5.67
CA ASP A 143 -7.19 -4.76 -7.09
C ASP A 143 -8.37 -5.48 -7.78
N GLU A 144 -9.58 -5.27 -7.24
CA GLU A 144 -10.80 -5.98 -7.67
C GLU A 144 -11.03 -5.93 -9.18
N GLN A 145 -10.65 -4.82 -9.83
CA GLN A 145 -10.81 -4.58 -11.26
C GLN A 145 -9.57 -4.96 -12.09
N ALA A 146 -8.53 -5.50 -11.46
CA ALA A 146 -7.26 -5.88 -12.08
C ALA A 146 -6.54 -4.70 -12.81
N GLU A 147 -6.67 -3.48 -12.31
CA GLU A 147 -6.03 -2.29 -12.87
C GLU A 147 -4.50 -2.31 -12.67
N VAL A 148 -4.04 -2.68 -11.48
CA VAL A 148 -2.61 -2.86 -11.19
C VAL A 148 -2.06 -4.05 -11.97
N TRP A 149 -2.83 -5.14 -12.09
CA TRP A 149 -2.44 -6.27 -12.95
C TRP A 149 -2.20 -5.81 -14.39
N ALA A 150 -3.16 -5.08 -14.96
CA ALA A 150 -3.04 -4.54 -16.32
C ALA A 150 -1.84 -3.60 -16.46
N HIS A 151 -1.59 -2.74 -15.46
CA HIS A 151 -0.45 -1.83 -15.43
C HIS A 151 0.90 -2.57 -15.49
N PHE A 152 1.02 -3.74 -14.85
CA PHE A 152 2.20 -4.60 -14.93
C PHE A 152 2.19 -5.58 -16.13
N GLY A 153 1.10 -5.62 -16.90
CA GLY A 153 0.94 -6.56 -18.03
C GLY A 153 0.67 -8.00 -17.58
N VAL A 154 0.14 -8.18 -16.37
CA VAL A 154 -0.22 -9.50 -15.84
C VAL A 154 -1.61 -9.88 -16.32
N ALA A 155 -1.72 -11.03 -16.99
CA ALA A 155 -2.98 -11.58 -17.51
C ALA A 155 -3.41 -12.88 -16.83
N ALA A 156 -2.55 -13.47 -16.01
CA ALA A 156 -2.82 -14.73 -15.32
C ALA A 156 -2.05 -14.84 -14.01
N GLN A 157 -2.60 -15.63 -13.09
CA GLN A 157 -2.01 -15.90 -11.77
C GLN A 157 -1.60 -17.38 -11.60
N PRO A 158 -0.64 -17.66 -10.72
CA PRO A 158 0.20 -16.67 -10.02
C PRO A 158 1.20 -16.02 -10.98
N ALA A 159 1.56 -14.77 -10.64
CA ALA A 159 2.62 -14.05 -11.32
C ALA A 159 3.39 -13.19 -10.30
N TYR A 160 4.56 -12.73 -10.70
CA TYR A 160 5.45 -11.90 -9.89
C TYR A 160 5.99 -10.75 -10.71
N ALA A 161 6.15 -9.58 -10.10
CA ALA A 161 7.02 -8.53 -10.62
C ALA A 161 8.20 -8.37 -9.65
N PHE A 162 9.39 -8.65 -10.13
CA PHE A 162 10.64 -8.45 -9.42
C PHE A 162 11.18 -7.08 -9.79
N ILE A 163 11.37 -6.22 -8.80
CA ILE A 163 11.75 -4.81 -8.98
C ILE A 163 13.11 -4.61 -8.32
N SER A 164 14.12 -4.22 -9.11
CA SER A 164 15.44 -3.90 -8.59
C SER A 164 15.46 -2.51 -7.92
N SER A 165 16.48 -2.22 -7.10
CA SER A 165 16.69 -0.89 -6.54
C SER A 165 16.90 0.19 -7.62
N ALA A 166 17.31 -0.18 -8.82
CA ALA A 166 17.40 0.72 -9.98
C ALA A 166 16.03 0.99 -10.64
N GLY A 167 14.97 0.27 -10.23
CA GLY A 167 13.62 0.39 -10.79
C GLY A 167 13.39 -0.45 -12.05
N GLU A 168 14.30 -1.39 -12.36
CA GLU A 168 14.07 -2.37 -13.42
C GLU A 168 13.02 -3.38 -12.96
N VAL A 169 12.11 -3.77 -13.86
CA VAL A 169 11.00 -4.67 -13.56
C VAL A 169 11.05 -5.90 -14.46
N GLU A 170 11.15 -7.08 -13.86
CA GLU A 170 10.98 -8.38 -14.53
C GLU A 170 9.64 -9.00 -14.11
N VAL A 171 8.76 -9.30 -15.06
CA VAL A 171 7.50 -9.99 -14.79
C VAL A 171 7.63 -11.46 -15.13
N VAL A 172 7.29 -12.34 -14.17
CA VAL A 172 7.31 -13.80 -14.31
C VAL A 172 5.91 -14.34 -14.09
N THR A 173 5.30 -14.95 -15.10
CA THR A 173 3.99 -15.61 -15.00
C THR A 173 4.19 -17.11 -14.84
N ALA A 174 4.43 -17.54 -13.61
CA ALA A 174 4.63 -18.95 -13.24
C ALA A 174 4.34 -19.14 -11.75
N GLN A 175 4.01 -20.38 -11.35
CA GLN A 175 4.13 -20.78 -9.96
C GLN A 175 5.61 -21.00 -9.65
N LEU A 176 6.12 -20.37 -8.60
CA LEU A 176 7.50 -20.54 -8.14
C LEU A 176 7.52 -21.38 -6.85
N THR A 177 8.53 -22.23 -6.74
CA THR A 177 8.91 -22.82 -5.46
C THR A 177 9.56 -21.75 -4.58
N GLU A 178 9.58 -21.97 -3.27
CA GLU A 178 10.26 -21.06 -2.34
C GLU A 178 11.74 -20.87 -2.74
N GLN A 179 12.43 -21.93 -3.15
CA GLN A 179 13.82 -21.85 -3.57
C GLN A 179 14.01 -20.97 -4.83
N GLU A 180 13.15 -21.11 -5.84
CA GLU A 180 13.18 -20.27 -7.03
C GLU A 180 12.88 -18.82 -6.73
N LEU A 181 11.89 -18.56 -5.85
CA LEU A 181 11.55 -17.23 -5.39
C LEU A 181 12.76 -16.59 -4.68
N MET A 182 13.38 -17.29 -3.71
CA MET A 182 14.53 -16.77 -2.99
C MET A 182 15.75 -16.53 -3.89
N ALA A 183 15.96 -17.36 -4.93
CA ALA A 183 17.01 -17.14 -5.91
C ALA A 183 16.78 -15.85 -6.71
N LYS A 184 15.54 -15.55 -7.09
CA LYS A 184 15.15 -14.30 -7.73
C LYS A 184 15.31 -13.09 -6.80
N VAL A 185 14.87 -13.21 -5.55
CA VAL A 185 15.01 -12.16 -4.51
C VAL A 185 16.46 -11.79 -4.28
N ALA A 186 17.36 -12.77 -4.19
CA ALA A 186 18.80 -12.53 -4.02
C ALA A 186 19.45 -11.77 -5.20
N GLY A 187 18.85 -11.80 -6.37
CA GLY A 187 19.29 -11.06 -7.55
C GLY A 187 18.83 -9.61 -7.60
N LEU A 188 17.99 -9.15 -6.65
CA LEU A 188 17.45 -7.78 -6.62
C LEU A 188 18.29 -6.79 -5.79
N THR A 189 19.22 -7.31 -4.98
CA THR A 189 20.05 -6.53 -4.02
C THR A 189 21.45 -6.27 -4.57
#